data_b56ff68013dd884c8117079c5acdf185
#
_entry.id   b56ff68013dd884c8117079c5acdf185
#
_cell.length_a   1.000
_cell.length_b   1.000
_cell.length_c   1.000
_cell.angle_alpha   90.00
_cell.angle_beta   90.00
_cell.angle_gamma   90.00
#
_symmetry.space_group_name_H-M   'P 1'
#
loop_
_entity.id
_entity.type
_entity.pdbx_description
1 polymer ?
#
loop_
_entity_poly.entity_id
_entity_poly.type
_entity_poly.pdbx_seq_one_letter_code
_entity_poly.pdbx_strand_id
1 'polypeptide(L)'
;MKIISKKDDLMKEFKYIELIEQIKKEFKIDYYGDHGISHWQRVYENTQKLSNYYKIESEVFELFALLHDSKRHDEYEDRYHGVRAAGYIQKLLRNGDMVLNKEDTERLLYACANHTKSDKEDPLFNDIVVQICFDSDRLDIGRVGYDVDPSYLATKYAKSLVSE
;
A
#
# COMPACT_ATOMS: atom_id res chain seq x y z
N MET A 1 -0.20 -16.36 -31.20
CA MET A 1 -0.98 -16.06 -30.00
C MET A 1 -0.02 -15.94 -28.81
N LYS A 2 0.27 -14.73 -28.32
CA LYS A 2 1.06 -14.56 -27.09
C LYS A 2 0.20 -15.04 -25.92
N ILE A 3 0.66 -16.06 -25.20
CA ILE A 3 0.09 -16.42 -23.92
C ILE A 3 0.47 -15.30 -22.96
N ILE A 4 -0.46 -14.40 -22.70
CA ILE A 4 -0.30 -13.37 -21.68
C ILE A 4 -0.26 -14.11 -20.35
N SER A 5 0.87 -14.06 -19.66
CA SER A 5 0.99 -14.72 -18.36
C SER A 5 0.07 -14.02 -17.35
N LYS A 6 -0.47 -14.77 -16.37
CA LYS A 6 -1.22 -14.17 -15.24
C LYS A 6 -0.44 -13.04 -14.55
N LYS A 7 0.88 -13.06 -14.67
CA LYS A 7 1.79 -12.05 -14.09
C LYS A 7 1.73 -10.72 -14.86
N ASP A 8 1.51 -10.77 -16.17
CA ASP A 8 1.39 -9.57 -17.01
C ASP A 8 0.02 -8.91 -16.81
N ASP A 9 -1.02 -9.69 -16.47
CA ASP A 9 -2.36 -9.16 -16.16
C ASP A 9 -2.41 -8.36 -14.86
N LEU A 10 -1.59 -8.70 -13.85
CA LEU A 10 -1.54 -7.97 -12.58
C LEU A 10 -1.10 -6.51 -12.74
N MET A 11 -0.27 -6.22 -13.74
CA MET A 11 0.22 -4.85 -13.98
C MET A 11 -0.79 -3.96 -14.72
N LYS A 12 -1.78 -4.52 -15.41
CA LYS A 12 -2.70 -3.76 -16.26
C LYS A 12 -3.65 -2.84 -15.51
N GLU A 13 -3.93 -3.14 -14.24
CA GLU A 13 -4.84 -2.33 -13.40
C GLU A 13 -4.15 -1.10 -12.81
N PHE A 14 -2.81 -1.07 -12.82
CA PHE A 14 -2.03 0.04 -12.28
C PHE A 14 -1.76 1.12 -13.34
N LYS A 15 -1.92 2.37 -12.93
CA LYS A 15 -1.58 3.55 -13.74
C LYS A 15 -0.05 3.81 -13.77
N TYR A 16 0.64 3.56 -12.65
CA TYR A 16 2.05 3.88 -12.46
C TYR A 16 2.98 2.73 -12.87
N ILE A 17 2.90 2.30 -14.12
CA ILE A 17 3.66 1.15 -14.65
C ILE A 17 5.18 1.37 -14.57
N GLU A 18 5.66 2.58 -14.92
CA GLU A 18 7.09 2.89 -14.85
C GLU A 18 7.64 2.84 -13.42
N LEU A 19 6.84 3.27 -12.44
CA LEU A 19 7.18 3.17 -11.03
C LEU A 19 7.32 1.72 -10.58
N ILE A 20 6.42 0.83 -11.04
CA ILE A 20 6.50 -0.61 -10.75
C ILE A 20 7.83 -1.17 -11.26
N GLU A 21 8.24 -0.85 -12.48
CA GLU A 21 9.51 -1.31 -13.05
C GLU A 21 10.72 -0.79 -12.25
N GLN A 22 10.66 0.46 -11.81
CA GLN A 22 11.68 1.04 -10.94
C GLN A 22 11.79 0.33 -9.59
N ILE A 23 10.65 0.09 -8.93
CA ILE A 23 10.60 -0.65 -7.66
C ILE A 23 11.15 -2.05 -7.84
N LYS A 24 10.73 -2.75 -8.90
CA LYS A 24 11.16 -4.12 -9.20
C LYS A 24 12.66 -4.25 -9.33
N LYS A 25 13.33 -3.31 -9.98
CA LYS A 25 14.79 -3.32 -10.16
C LYS A 25 15.57 -3.28 -8.84
N GLU A 26 15.04 -2.60 -7.84
CA GLU A 26 15.69 -2.41 -6.54
C GLU A 26 15.09 -3.27 -5.43
N PHE A 27 14.08 -4.08 -5.75
CA PHE A 27 13.36 -4.90 -4.79
C PHE A 27 14.24 -6.03 -4.27
N LYS A 28 14.43 -6.11 -2.96
CA LYS A 28 15.43 -6.98 -2.33
C LYS A 28 14.92 -8.34 -1.91
N ILE A 29 13.60 -8.53 -1.91
CA ILE A 29 12.94 -9.78 -1.57
C ILE A 29 12.21 -10.33 -2.79
N ASP A 30 11.51 -11.46 -2.66
CA ASP A 30 10.82 -12.07 -3.79
C ASP A 30 9.70 -11.18 -4.32
N TYR A 31 9.86 -10.68 -5.53
CA TYR A 31 8.85 -9.86 -6.22
C TYR A 31 7.51 -10.59 -6.37
N TYR A 32 7.51 -11.90 -6.45
CA TYR A 32 6.31 -12.75 -6.54
C TYR A 32 5.94 -13.41 -5.20
N GLY A 33 6.60 -13.01 -4.11
CA GLY A 33 6.35 -13.52 -2.77
C GLY A 33 5.24 -12.76 -2.03
N ASP A 34 5.13 -13.03 -0.73
CA ASP A 34 4.05 -12.54 0.12
C ASP A 34 3.97 -11.02 0.26
N HIS A 35 5.06 -10.32 0.01
CA HIS A 35 5.17 -8.86 0.08
C HIS A 35 5.42 -8.22 -1.30
N GLY A 36 5.27 -9.00 -2.38
CA GLY A 36 5.51 -8.56 -3.75
C GLY A 36 4.25 -8.13 -4.48
N ILE A 37 4.29 -8.20 -5.80
CA ILE A 37 3.26 -7.65 -6.71
C ILE A 37 1.85 -8.19 -6.44
N SER A 38 1.70 -9.45 -6.07
CA SER A 38 0.37 -10.01 -5.74
C SER A 38 -0.26 -9.35 -4.53
N HIS A 39 0.54 -9.09 -3.49
CA HIS A 39 0.10 -8.34 -2.32
C HIS A 39 -0.26 -6.90 -2.68
N TRP A 40 0.57 -6.20 -3.46
CA TRP A 40 0.28 -4.83 -3.89
C TRP A 40 -1.02 -4.74 -4.67
N GLN A 41 -1.26 -5.72 -5.55
CA GLN A 41 -2.52 -5.83 -6.30
C GLN A 41 -3.73 -5.94 -5.37
N ARG A 42 -3.68 -6.84 -4.38
CA ARG A 42 -4.78 -7.01 -3.43
C ARG A 42 -4.98 -5.80 -2.54
N VAL A 43 -3.90 -5.14 -2.11
CA VAL A 43 -3.99 -3.88 -1.36
C VAL A 43 -4.68 -2.81 -2.22
N TYR A 44 -4.30 -2.69 -3.49
CA TYR A 44 -4.97 -1.75 -4.40
C TYR A 44 -6.46 -2.07 -4.59
N GLU A 45 -6.81 -3.32 -4.81
CA GLU A 45 -8.21 -3.77 -4.90
C GLU A 45 -8.99 -3.43 -3.63
N ASN A 46 -8.40 -3.64 -2.47
CA ASN A 46 -9.00 -3.27 -1.19
C ASN A 46 -9.20 -1.75 -1.09
N THR A 47 -8.22 -0.94 -1.52
CA THR A 47 -8.40 0.51 -1.54
C THR A 47 -9.56 0.92 -2.45
N GLN A 48 -9.73 0.28 -3.59
CA GLN A 48 -10.84 0.56 -4.51
C GLN A 48 -12.20 0.20 -3.88
N LYS A 49 -12.28 -0.95 -3.24
CA LYS A 49 -13.50 -1.38 -2.54
C LYS A 49 -13.90 -0.40 -1.42
N LEU A 50 -12.95 -0.04 -0.57
CA LEU A 50 -13.20 0.88 0.55
C LEU A 50 -13.49 2.30 0.06
N SER A 51 -12.71 2.80 -0.89
CA SER A 51 -12.88 4.15 -1.43
C SER A 51 -14.21 4.32 -2.18
N ASN A 52 -14.65 3.29 -2.89
CA ASN A 52 -15.96 3.30 -3.55
C ASN A 52 -17.11 3.40 -2.55
N TYR A 53 -17.00 2.68 -1.43
CA TYR A 53 -18.00 2.78 -0.37
C TYR A 53 -18.09 4.20 0.21
N TYR A 54 -16.95 4.83 0.48
CA TYR A 54 -16.90 6.18 1.03
C TYR A 54 -16.99 7.29 -0.03
N LYS A 55 -17.04 6.93 -1.32
CA LYS A 55 -17.08 7.87 -2.46
C LYS A 55 -15.90 8.84 -2.46
N ILE A 56 -14.71 8.32 -2.26
CA ILE A 56 -13.45 9.07 -2.21
C ILE A 56 -12.54 8.60 -3.34
N GLU A 57 -11.94 9.54 -4.07
CA GLU A 57 -10.89 9.28 -5.05
C GLU A 57 -9.59 9.90 -4.57
N SER A 58 -8.48 9.18 -4.73
CA SER A 58 -7.15 9.69 -4.39
C SER A 58 -6.05 8.91 -5.11
N GLU A 59 -5.06 9.62 -5.63
CA GLU A 59 -3.84 9.00 -6.18
C GLU A 59 -3.00 8.30 -5.10
N VAL A 60 -3.20 8.65 -3.84
CA VAL A 60 -2.49 8.03 -2.70
C VAL A 60 -2.76 6.54 -2.61
N PHE A 61 -3.93 6.07 -2.98
CA PHE A 61 -4.30 4.65 -2.88
C PHE A 61 -3.39 3.74 -3.71
N GLU A 62 -3.21 4.04 -4.98
CA GLU A 62 -2.32 3.25 -5.85
C GLU A 62 -0.87 3.37 -5.41
N LEU A 63 -0.43 4.57 -5.11
CA LEU A 63 0.95 4.83 -4.68
C LEU A 63 1.27 4.14 -3.35
N PHE A 64 0.35 4.15 -2.40
CA PHE A 64 0.51 3.39 -1.15
C PHE A 64 0.65 1.89 -1.43
N ALA A 65 -0.23 1.33 -2.25
CA ALA A 65 -0.18 -0.09 -2.59
C ALA A 65 1.18 -0.49 -3.17
N LEU A 66 1.74 0.33 -4.06
CA LEU A 66 3.01 0.05 -4.71
C LEU A 66 4.24 0.31 -3.81
N LEU A 67 4.16 1.29 -2.92
CA LEU A 67 5.34 1.82 -2.22
C LEU A 67 5.49 1.35 -0.78
N HIS A 68 4.41 0.97 -0.08
CA HIS A 68 4.46 0.70 1.36
C HIS A 68 5.46 -0.41 1.74
N ASP A 69 5.59 -1.45 0.93
CA ASP A 69 6.51 -2.57 1.13
C ASP A 69 7.72 -2.55 0.17
N SER A 70 7.87 -1.49 -0.64
CA SER A 70 8.88 -1.39 -1.71
C SER A 70 10.32 -1.47 -1.23
N LYS A 71 10.58 -1.16 0.02
CA LYS A 71 11.91 -1.13 0.63
C LYS A 71 12.10 -2.14 1.75
N ARG A 72 11.36 -3.23 1.72
CA ARG A 72 11.60 -4.36 2.60
C ARG A 72 12.95 -5.00 2.31
N HIS A 73 13.62 -5.40 3.39
CA HIS A 73 14.87 -6.19 3.34
C HIS A 73 14.65 -7.64 3.72
N ASP A 74 13.52 -7.96 4.35
CA ASP A 74 13.19 -9.26 4.92
C ASP A 74 11.70 -9.57 4.74
N GLU A 75 11.39 -10.86 4.55
CA GLU A 75 10.00 -11.35 4.43
C GLU A 75 9.28 -11.46 5.78
N TYR A 76 10.01 -11.46 6.88
CA TYR A 76 9.47 -11.70 8.22
C TYR A 76 9.34 -10.41 9.02
N GLU A 77 10.32 -10.10 9.84
CA GLU A 77 10.31 -8.91 10.68
C GLU A 77 11.27 -7.86 10.11
N ASP A 78 10.72 -6.80 9.59
CA ASP A 78 11.48 -5.67 9.05
C ASP A 78 10.92 -4.36 9.60
N ARG A 79 11.35 -4.04 10.80
CA ARG A 79 10.82 -2.94 11.62
C ARG A 79 10.85 -1.57 10.92
N TYR A 80 11.84 -1.32 10.08
CA TYR A 80 12.07 0.00 9.48
C TYR A 80 11.67 0.10 8.01
N HIS A 81 11.02 -0.92 7.45
CA HIS A 81 10.70 -0.90 6.03
C HIS A 81 9.75 0.25 5.64
N GLY A 82 8.82 0.62 6.51
CA GLY A 82 7.90 1.75 6.26
C GLY A 82 8.63 3.09 6.23
N VAL A 83 9.55 3.32 7.15
CA VAL A 83 10.39 4.53 7.19
C VAL A 83 11.29 4.61 5.95
N ARG A 84 11.87 3.49 5.52
CA ARG A 84 12.65 3.43 4.29
C ARG A 84 11.80 3.71 3.05
N ALA A 85 10.55 3.22 3.01
CA ALA A 85 9.61 3.54 1.95
C ALA A 85 9.32 5.05 1.88
N ALA A 86 9.10 5.69 3.03
CA ALA A 86 8.90 7.14 3.09
C ALA A 86 10.14 7.91 2.56
N GLY A 87 11.34 7.49 2.91
CA GLY A 87 12.58 8.06 2.37
C GLY A 87 12.70 7.90 0.85
N TYR A 88 12.30 6.76 0.33
CA TYR A 88 12.26 6.51 -1.11
C TYR A 88 11.26 7.42 -1.83
N ILE A 89 10.06 7.61 -1.26
CA ILE A 89 9.06 8.54 -1.78
C ILE A 89 9.62 9.97 -1.88
N GLN A 90 10.30 10.43 -0.84
CA GLN A 90 10.94 11.76 -0.86
C GLN A 90 11.96 11.89 -1.99
N LYS A 91 12.74 10.84 -2.24
CA LYS A 91 13.70 10.80 -3.35
C LYS A 91 13.00 10.87 -4.71
N LEU A 92 11.92 10.10 -4.90
CA LEU A 92 11.13 10.12 -6.14
C LEU A 92 10.54 11.51 -6.42
N LEU A 93 10.04 12.18 -5.40
CA LEU A 93 9.50 13.54 -5.50
C LEU A 93 10.60 14.57 -5.86
N ARG A 94 11.77 14.49 -5.21
CA ARG A 94 12.90 15.39 -5.50
C ARG A 94 13.44 15.22 -6.91
N ASN A 95 13.44 13.99 -7.42
CA ASN A 95 13.95 13.69 -8.77
C ASN A 95 12.92 13.96 -9.86
N GLY A 96 11.68 14.30 -9.52
CA GLY A 96 10.61 14.48 -10.49
C GLY A 96 10.04 13.16 -11.06
N ASP A 97 10.42 12.01 -10.51
CA ASP A 97 9.89 10.70 -10.91
C ASP A 97 8.44 10.50 -10.47
N MET A 98 8.00 11.29 -9.50
CA MET A 98 6.64 11.33 -9.00
C MET A 98 6.25 12.76 -8.66
N VAL A 99 5.00 13.14 -8.95
CA VAL A 99 4.46 14.45 -8.65
C VAL A 99 3.17 14.30 -7.84
N LEU A 100 3.14 14.91 -6.67
CA LEU A 100 1.96 14.99 -5.80
C LEU A 100 1.81 16.38 -5.23
N ASN A 101 0.56 16.79 -4.94
CA ASN A 101 0.31 17.98 -4.17
C ASN A 101 0.78 17.80 -2.71
N LYS A 102 0.84 18.89 -1.96
CA LYS A 102 1.35 18.88 -0.58
C LYS A 102 0.54 17.94 0.34
N GLU A 103 -0.78 18.01 0.29
CA GLU A 103 -1.65 17.22 1.17
C GLU A 103 -1.51 15.72 0.90
N ASP A 104 -1.52 15.30 -0.34
CA ASP A 104 -1.35 13.91 -0.73
C ASP A 104 0.06 13.40 -0.44
N THR A 105 1.07 14.26 -0.58
CA THR A 105 2.45 13.94 -0.16
C THR A 105 2.51 13.61 1.33
N GLU A 106 1.92 14.45 2.17
CA GLU A 106 1.88 14.24 3.62
C GLU A 106 1.15 12.94 3.98
N ARG A 107 0.00 12.67 3.34
CA ARG A 107 -0.76 11.44 3.52
C ARG A 107 0.04 10.20 3.15
N LEU A 108 0.67 10.21 1.98
CA LEU A 108 1.44 9.08 1.48
C LEU A 108 2.66 8.77 2.37
N LEU A 109 3.42 9.79 2.73
CA LEU A 109 4.58 9.65 3.62
C LEU A 109 4.17 9.08 4.98
N TYR A 110 3.14 9.65 5.59
CA TYR A 110 2.62 9.16 6.86
C TYR A 110 2.11 7.73 6.77
N ALA A 111 1.29 7.41 5.76
CA ALA A 111 0.72 6.09 5.60
C ALA A 111 1.80 5.02 5.41
N CYS A 112 2.80 5.26 4.57
CA CYS A 112 3.89 4.31 4.37
C CYS A 112 4.78 4.16 5.60
N ALA A 113 5.13 5.26 6.27
CA ALA A 113 5.97 5.21 7.46
C ALA A 113 5.31 4.50 8.65
N ASN A 114 3.98 4.54 8.74
CA ASN A 114 3.22 4.11 9.91
C ASN A 114 2.28 2.91 9.67
N HIS A 115 2.37 2.23 8.53
CA HIS A 115 1.41 1.16 8.23
C HIS A 115 1.54 -0.08 9.12
N THR A 116 2.70 -0.34 9.71
CA THR A 116 2.89 -1.42 10.67
C THR A 116 2.59 -1.00 12.10
N LYS A 117 3.00 0.20 12.47
CA LYS A 117 2.77 0.76 13.81
C LYS A 117 2.38 2.23 13.68
N SER A 118 1.10 2.50 13.81
CA SER A 118 0.55 3.83 13.63
C SER A 118 0.82 4.74 14.83
N ASP A 119 1.19 5.99 14.55
CA ASP A 119 1.21 7.07 15.54
C ASP A 119 -0.19 7.66 15.62
N LYS A 120 -0.95 7.25 16.66
CA LYS A 120 -2.34 7.66 16.85
C LYS A 120 -2.50 9.10 17.31
N GLU A 121 -1.43 9.76 17.75
CA GLU A 121 -1.45 11.15 18.16
C GLU A 121 -1.32 12.10 16.98
N ASP A 122 -0.77 11.65 15.86
CA ASP A 122 -0.71 12.45 14.65
C ASP A 122 -2.11 12.65 14.06
N PRO A 123 -2.51 13.90 13.72
CA PRO A 123 -3.81 14.17 13.09
C PRO A 123 -4.09 13.36 11.83
N LEU A 124 -3.06 12.99 11.07
CA LEU A 124 -3.18 12.17 9.86
C LEU A 124 -3.70 10.76 10.14
N PHE A 125 -3.57 10.26 11.38
CA PHE A 125 -4.18 8.97 11.77
C PHE A 125 -5.70 8.96 11.56
N ASN A 126 -6.37 10.12 11.66
CA ASN A 126 -7.82 10.26 11.48
C ASN A 126 -8.22 10.65 10.04
N ASP A 127 -7.26 10.86 9.15
CA ASP A 127 -7.54 11.13 7.74
C ASP A 127 -8.12 9.89 7.07
N ILE A 128 -9.26 10.02 6.38
CA ILE A 128 -9.96 8.87 5.79
C ILE A 128 -9.14 8.18 4.71
N VAL A 129 -8.36 8.91 3.91
CA VAL A 129 -7.50 8.32 2.89
C VAL A 129 -6.43 7.45 3.53
N VAL A 130 -5.81 7.93 4.60
CA VAL A 130 -4.80 7.19 5.38
C VAL A 130 -5.42 5.94 6.02
N GLN A 131 -6.60 6.06 6.62
CA GLN A 131 -7.30 4.93 7.23
C GLN A 131 -7.65 3.84 6.20
N ILE A 132 -8.09 4.23 5.02
CA ILE A 132 -8.34 3.29 3.91
C ILE A 132 -7.05 2.57 3.52
N CYS A 133 -5.92 3.26 3.43
CA CYS A 133 -4.62 2.64 3.16
C CYS A 133 -4.26 1.59 4.22
N PHE A 134 -4.36 1.94 5.48
CA PHE A 134 -4.07 1.01 6.58
C PHE A 134 -4.97 -0.22 6.57
N ASP A 135 -6.26 -0.02 6.40
CA ASP A 135 -7.23 -1.11 6.38
C ASP A 135 -7.00 -2.03 5.18
N SER A 136 -6.67 -1.46 4.03
CA SER A 136 -6.43 -2.22 2.79
C SER A 136 -5.25 -3.16 2.91
N ASP A 137 -4.19 -2.76 3.59
CA ASP A 137 -3.05 -3.63 3.89
C ASP A 137 -3.42 -4.71 4.91
N ARG A 138 -4.08 -4.33 6.00
CA ARG A 138 -4.48 -5.26 7.08
C ARG A 138 -5.49 -6.30 6.62
N LEU A 139 -6.39 -5.97 5.71
CA LEU A 139 -7.34 -6.92 5.13
C LEU A 139 -6.64 -8.05 4.35
N ASP A 140 -5.40 -7.86 3.92
CA ASP A 140 -4.60 -8.87 3.22
C ASP A 140 -3.65 -9.66 4.14
N ILE A 141 -3.84 -9.61 5.46
CA ILE A 141 -2.96 -10.31 6.42
C ILE A 141 -3.01 -11.84 6.26
N GLY A 142 -4.06 -12.36 5.64
CA GLY A 142 -4.20 -13.79 5.34
C GLY A 142 -3.08 -14.36 4.47
N ARG A 143 -2.37 -13.52 3.70
CA ARG A 143 -1.20 -13.92 2.91
C ARG A 143 -0.07 -14.55 3.73
N VAL A 144 0.03 -14.17 5.00
CA VAL A 144 1.04 -14.68 5.94
C VAL A 144 0.45 -15.60 7.01
N GLY A 145 -0.79 -16.09 6.82
CA GLY A 145 -1.40 -17.12 7.64
C GLY A 145 -2.18 -16.65 8.87
N TYR A 146 -2.43 -15.34 9.00
CA TYR A 146 -3.22 -14.79 10.10
C TYR A 146 -4.64 -14.43 9.67
N ASP A 147 -5.59 -14.57 10.59
CA ASP A 147 -6.94 -14.04 10.40
C ASP A 147 -6.96 -12.52 10.65
N VAL A 148 -7.86 -11.82 9.97
CA VAL A 148 -8.05 -10.39 10.17
C VAL A 148 -8.74 -10.15 11.51
N ASP A 149 -8.10 -9.40 12.41
CA ASP A 149 -8.71 -8.94 13.66
C ASP A 149 -9.37 -7.57 13.43
N PRO A 150 -10.72 -7.47 13.57
CA PRO A 150 -11.41 -6.21 13.35
C PRO A 150 -10.95 -5.06 14.25
N SER A 151 -10.36 -5.36 15.42
CA SER A 151 -9.87 -4.33 16.34
C SER A 151 -8.70 -3.53 15.79
N TYR A 152 -7.98 -4.06 14.81
CA TYR A 152 -6.88 -3.37 14.12
C TYR A 152 -7.34 -2.54 12.93
N LEU A 153 -8.61 -2.65 12.53
CA LEU A 153 -9.15 -1.88 11.42
C LEU A 153 -9.65 -0.51 11.90
N ALA A 154 -9.48 0.50 11.05
CA ALA A 154 -9.82 1.87 11.39
C ALA A 154 -11.25 2.25 10.96
N THR A 155 -11.68 1.85 9.75
CA THR A 155 -12.97 2.24 9.19
C THR A 155 -14.09 1.27 9.58
N LYS A 156 -15.29 1.82 9.76
CA LYS A 156 -16.48 1.02 10.06
C LYS A 156 -16.78 0.00 8.97
N TYR A 157 -16.62 0.39 7.71
CA TYR A 157 -16.90 -0.49 6.58
C TYR A 157 -15.92 -1.67 6.54
N ALA A 158 -14.62 -1.42 6.71
CA ALA A 158 -13.63 -2.50 6.77
C ALA A 158 -13.94 -3.49 7.90
N LYS A 159 -14.30 -2.98 9.10
CA LYS A 159 -14.73 -3.82 10.21
C LYS A 159 -15.94 -4.69 9.86
N SER A 160 -16.90 -4.15 9.13
CA SER A 160 -18.10 -4.88 8.71
C SER A 160 -17.81 -6.01 7.73
N LEU A 161 -16.70 -5.95 6.99
CA LEU A 161 -16.32 -7.00 6.03
C LEU A 161 -15.79 -8.27 6.70
N VAL A 162 -15.35 -8.19 7.95
CA VAL A 162 -14.71 -9.29 8.70
C VAL A 162 -15.46 -9.69 9.95
N SER A 163 -16.43 -8.90 10.40
CA SER A 163 -17.27 -9.23 11.55
C SER A 163 -18.51 -9.98 11.07
N GLU A 164 -18.64 -11.24 11.49
CA GLU A 164 -19.87 -12.01 11.38
C GLU A 164 -20.60 -12.01 12.72
#